data_d96436922faddb0c4000ece912a76947
#
_entry.id   d96436922faddb0c4000ece912a76947
#
_cell.length_a   1.000
_cell.length_b   1.000
_cell.length_c   1.000
_cell.angle_alpha   90.00
_cell.angle_beta   90.00
_cell.angle_gamma   90.00
#
_symmetry.space_group_name_H-M   'P 1'
#
loop_
_entity.id
_entity.type
_entity.pdbx_description
1 polymer ?
#
loop_
_entity_poly.entity_id
_entity_poly.type
_entity_poly.pdbx_seq_one_letter_code
_entity_poly.pdbx_strand_id
1 'polypeptide(L)'
;MTAYSVLTALLLFSTPCLSETLTEQFVRMDADKDGYLSEIEFITGMQKTSANEPAAAKPVPAESGRVNADKKKIVADIVVQTKPMLPYQVENGVTWTDIYAENDNVHYAYRLDMDLSVLPDDEVGDLKNMMKRQVCAQVVEKMCPVVKNMLLVKGIDLITHYNDAGGREILNCRLTMKDCL
;
A
#
# COMPACT_ATOMS: atom_id res chain seq x y z
N MET A 1 -8.23 -69.62 20.31
CA MET A 1 -9.20 -68.55 19.95
C MET A 1 -8.45 -67.23 20.06
N THR A 2 -7.94 -66.76 18.96
CA THR A 2 -7.06 -65.57 18.87
C THR A 2 -7.83 -64.39 18.38
N ALA A 3 -7.99 -63.36 19.22
CA ALA A 3 -8.63 -62.08 18.86
C ALA A 3 -7.60 -61.16 18.21
N TYR A 4 -7.78 -60.81 16.95
CA TYR A 4 -7.01 -59.79 16.24
C TYR A 4 -7.60 -58.39 16.51
N SER A 5 -6.83 -57.59 17.21
CA SER A 5 -7.11 -56.18 17.41
C SER A 5 -6.60 -55.37 16.19
N VAL A 6 -7.50 -54.87 15.41
CA VAL A 6 -7.19 -53.95 14.28
C VAL A 6 -7.03 -52.54 14.87
N LEU A 7 -5.79 -52.10 14.98
CA LEU A 7 -5.47 -50.71 15.37
C LEU A 7 -5.47 -49.83 14.12
N THR A 8 -6.57 -49.12 13.90
CA THR A 8 -6.71 -48.13 12.82
C THR A 8 -5.91 -46.89 13.18
N ALA A 9 -4.73 -46.72 12.59
CA ALA A 9 -3.93 -45.53 12.73
C ALA A 9 -4.59 -44.39 11.86
N LEU A 10 -5.22 -43.46 12.56
CA LEU A 10 -5.73 -42.21 11.98
C LEU A 10 -4.54 -41.26 11.74
N LEU A 11 -3.99 -41.28 10.54
CA LEU A 11 -2.98 -40.32 10.11
C LEU A 11 -3.69 -38.95 9.94
N LEU A 12 -3.62 -38.13 10.96
CA LEU A 12 -3.91 -36.71 10.86
C LEU A 12 -2.87 -36.04 9.97
N PHE A 13 -3.20 -35.84 8.71
CA PHE A 13 -2.46 -34.95 7.84
C PHE A 13 -2.66 -33.51 8.33
N SER A 14 -1.81 -33.10 9.28
CA SER A 14 -1.61 -31.68 9.56
C SER A 14 -0.90 -31.10 8.35
N THR A 15 -1.64 -30.47 7.44
CA THR A 15 -1.04 -29.59 6.44
C THR A 15 -0.36 -28.46 7.21
N PRO A 16 0.98 -28.31 7.12
CA PRO A 16 1.61 -27.10 7.67
C PRO A 16 1.05 -25.93 6.87
N CYS A 17 0.31 -25.06 7.53
CA CYS A 17 0.05 -23.72 7.03
C CYS A 17 1.42 -23.03 7.02
N LEU A 18 2.13 -23.11 5.89
CA LEU A 18 3.39 -22.42 5.65
C LEU A 18 3.05 -20.93 5.62
N SER A 19 3.07 -20.29 6.79
CA SER A 19 3.12 -18.84 6.86
C SER A 19 4.45 -18.43 6.25
N GLU A 20 4.41 -17.86 5.06
CA GLU A 20 5.56 -17.30 4.39
C GLU A 20 6.24 -16.30 5.32
N THR A 21 7.54 -16.43 5.50
CA THR A 21 8.31 -15.51 6.36
C THR A 21 8.42 -14.12 5.69
N LEU A 22 8.62 -13.08 6.50
CA LEU A 22 8.83 -11.72 5.97
C LEU A 22 10.00 -11.66 4.99
N THR A 23 11.04 -12.47 5.23
CA THR A 23 12.21 -12.56 4.33
C THR A 23 11.83 -13.17 2.97
N GLU A 24 11.01 -14.21 2.95
CA GLU A 24 10.55 -14.83 1.71
C GLU A 24 9.62 -13.90 0.92
N GLN A 25 8.77 -13.16 1.62
CA GLN A 25 7.93 -12.13 1.01
C GLN A 25 8.77 -11.00 0.39
N PHE A 26 9.80 -10.54 1.11
CA PHE A 26 10.73 -9.53 0.62
C PHE A 26 11.41 -9.99 -0.68
N VAL A 27 12.07 -11.17 -0.66
CA VAL A 27 12.79 -11.72 -1.83
C VAL A 27 11.86 -11.92 -3.04
N ARG A 28 10.59 -12.21 -2.82
CA ARG A 28 9.61 -12.37 -3.88
C ARG A 28 9.16 -11.03 -4.49
N MET A 29 9.15 -9.97 -3.68
CA MET A 29 8.72 -8.64 -4.10
C MET A 29 9.85 -7.83 -4.74
N ASP A 30 11.11 -8.07 -4.34
CA ASP A 30 12.31 -7.48 -4.92
C ASP A 30 12.56 -8.08 -6.30
N ALA A 31 11.98 -7.45 -7.33
CA ALA A 31 11.94 -7.98 -8.70
C ALA A 31 13.25 -7.78 -9.44
N ASP A 32 13.98 -6.70 -9.17
CA ASP A 32 15.28 -6.38 -9.79
C ASP A 32 16.47 -6.90 -8.99
N LYS A 33 16.21 -7.42 -7.76
CA LYS A 33 17.18 -8.03 -6.84
C LYS A 33 18.31 -7.09 -6.44
N ASP A 34 18.00 -5.81 -6.30
CA ASP A 34 18.96 -4.81 -5.84
C ASP A 34 19.14 -4.78 -4.32
N GLY A 35 18.30 -5.56 -3.58
CA GLY A 35 18.30 -5.67 -2.13
C GLY A 35 17.49 -4.58 -1.43
N TYR A 36 16.79 -3.76 -2.20
CA TYR A 36 15.85 -2.75 -1.73
C TYR A 36 14.47 -3.05 -2.33
N LEU A 37 13.42 -2.77 -1.59
CA LEU A 37 12.06 -2.89 -2.09
C LEU A 37 11.59 -1.51 -2.53
N SER A 38 11.55 -1.26 -3.81
CA SER A 38 10.96 -0.02 -4.32
C SER A 38 9.45 -0.02 -4.03
N GLU A 39 8.85 1.16 -3.92
CA GLU A 39 7.40 1.31 -3.70
C GLU A 39 6.59 0.57 -4.77
N ILE A 40 7.06 0.58 -6.01
CA ILE A 40 6.42 -0.10 -7.15
C ILE A 40 6.48 -1.62 -6.98
N GLU A 41 7.61 -2.17 -6.59
CA GLU A 41 7.80 -3.60 -6.36
C GLU A 41 6.94 -4.09 -5.20
N PHE A 42 6.92 -3.32 -4.12
CA PHE A 42 6.09 -3.59 -2.97
C PHE A 42 4.61 -3.67 -3.33
N ILE A 43 4.07 -2.66 -3.99
CA ILE A 43 2.64 -2.62 -4.38
C ILE A 43 2.33 -3.71 -5.40
N THR A 44 3.22 -3.96 -6.37
CA THR A 44 3.05 -5.02 -7.37
C THR A 44 3.11 -6.42 -6.75
N GLY A 45 3.99 -6.62 -5.78
CA GLY A 45 4.11 -7.88 -5.03
C GLY A 45 2.86 -8.20 -4.21
N MET A 46 2.27 -7.19 -3.60
CA MET A 46 1.01 -7.31 -2.86
C MET A 46 -0.18 -7.69 -3.77
N GLN A 47 -0.23 -7.20 -4.99
CA GLN A 47 -1.28 -7.56 -5.96
C GLN A 47 -1.23 -9.03 -6.36
N LYS A 48 -0.05 -9.62 -6.52
CA LYS A 48 0.13 -11.02 -6.88
C LYS A 48 -0.37 -11.99 -5.80
N THR A 49 -0.31 -11.60 -4.54
CA THR A 49 -0.81 -12.42 -3.43
C THR A 49 -2.34 -12.43 -3.35
N SER A 50 -2.99 -11.36 -3.77
CA SER A 50 -4.47 -11.24 -3.76
C SER A 50 -5.15 -11.96 -4.95
N ALA A 51 -4.41 -12.33 -6.00
CA ALA A 51 -4.97 -12.92 -7.23
C ALA A 51 -5.20 -14.44 -7.16
N ASN A 52 -4.84 -15.13 -6.08
CA ASN A 52 -4.94 -16.59 -5.95
C ASN A 52 -6.24 -17.09 -5.28
N GLU A 53 -7.26 -16.24 -5.13
CA GLU A 53 -8.58 -16.66 -4.66
C GLU A 53 -9.52 -16.82 -5.86
N PRO A 54 -10.08 -18.04 -6.11
CA PRO A 54 -10.91 -18.27 -7.29
C PRO A 54 -12.25 -17.56 -7.13
N ALA A 55 -12.43 -16.48 -7.88
CA ALA A 55 -13.68 -15.72 -7.96
C ALA A 55 -14.70 -16.46 -8.81
N ALA A 56 -15.71 -17.05 -8.18
CA ALA A 56 -16.97 -17.42 -8.84
C ALA A 56 -17.88 -16.18 -8.86
N ALA A 57 -17.81 -15.40 -9.94
CA ALA A 57 -18.66 -14.23 -10.13
C ALA A 57 -19.98 -14.61 -10.78
N LYS A 58 -21.11 -14.36 -10.09
CA LYS A 58 -22.44 -14.20 -10.70
C LYS A 58 -22.73 -12.70 -10.85
N PRO A 59 -23.33 -12.24 -11.96
CA PRO A 59 -23.69 -10.84 -12.13
C PRO A 59 -24.90 -10.49 -11.26
N VAL A 60 -24.79 -9.40 -10.50
CA VAL A 60 -25.86 -8.85 -9.65
C VAL A 60 -26.05 -7.37 -9.97
N PRO A 61 -27.32 -6.86 -10.02
CA PRO A 61 -27.65 -5.50 -10.45
C PRO A 61 -27.16 -4.40 -9.51
N ALA A 62 -26.96 -3.22 -10.08
CA ALA A 62 -26.41 -2.03 -9.45
C ALA A 62 -27.25 -1.51 -8.26
N GLU A 63 -26.59 -1.35 -7.11
CA GLU A 63 -27.10 -0.57 -5.97
C GLU A 63 -26.03 0.35 -5.42
N SER A 64 -26.31 1.63 -5.42
CA SER A 64 -25.43 2.72 -4.96
C SER A 64 -24.87 2.54 -3.54
N GLY A 65 -25.56 1.82 -2.67
CA GLY A 65 -25.11 1.53 -1.30
C GLY A 65 -24.01 0.46 -1.20
N ARG A 66 -23.92 -0.46 -2.15
CA ARG A 66 -22.89 -1.51 -2.18
C ARG A 66 -21.53 -0.97 -2.58
N VAL A 67 -21.50 -0.01 -3.50
CA VAL A 67 -20.23 0.60 -3.99
C VAL A 67 -19.45 1.24 -2.85
N ASN A 68 -20.12 1.91 -1.91
CA ASN A 68 -19.44 2.55 -0.78
C ASN A 68 -18.96 1.54 0.27
N ALA A 69 -19.69 0.45 0.48
CA ALA A 69 -19.25 -0.62 1.38
C ALA A 69 -17.99 -1.34 0.83
N ASP A 70 -17.96 -1.56 -0.47
CA ASP A 70 -16.83 -2.20 -1.14
C ASP A 70 -15.57 -1.31 -1.10
N LYS A 71 -15.70 0.02 -1.28
CA LYS A 71 -14.58 0.97 -1.15
C LYS A 71 -13.97 0.93 0.25
N LYS A 72 -14.81 1.05 1.29
CA LYS A 72 -14.36 1.00 2.69
C LYS A 72 -13.58 -0.28 2.99
N LYS A 73 -14.09 -1.41 2.50
CA LYS A 73 -13.42 -2.70 2.68
C LYS A 73 -12.06 -2.71 2.00
N ILE A 74 -11.98 -2.29 0.73
CA ILE A 74 -10.73 -2.25 -0.03
C ILE A 74 -9.70 -1.37 0.68
N VAL A 75 -10.09 -0.15 1.08
CA VAL A 75 -9.21 0.79 1.78
C VAL A 75 -8.74 0.21 3.12
N ALA A 76 -9.65 -0.39 3.90
CA ALA A 76 -9.31 -1.01 5.17
C ALA A 76 -8.35 -2.20 4.99
N ASP A 77 -8.59 -3.06 4.01
CA ASP A 77 -7.74 -4.22 3.72
C ASP A 77 -6.31 -3.77 3.35
N ILE A 78 -6.16 -2.74 2.52
CA ILE A 78 -4.86 -2.17 2.14
C ILE A 78 -4.13 -1.62 3.38
N VAL A 79 -4.80 -0.83 4.22
CA VAL A 79 -4.21 -0.28 5.43
C VAL A 79 -3.74 -1.38 6.39
N VAL A 80 -4.59 -2.38 6.63
CA VAL A 80 -4.27 -3.50 7.55
C VAL A 80 -3.07 -4.30 7.06
N GLN A 81 -2.97 -4.52 5.75
CA GLN A 81 -1.86 -5.30 5.17
C GLN A 81 -0.54 -4.51 5.14
N THR A 82 -0.61 -3.21 4.90
CA THR A 82 0.59 -2.37 4.70
C THR A 82 1.16 -1.82 6.00
N LYS A 83 0.30 -1.42 6.94
CA LYS A 83 0.71 -0.74 8.18
C LYS A 83 1.77 -1.47 9.02
N PRO A 84 1.75 -2.82 9.15
CA PRO A 84 2.77 -3.56 9.91
C PRO A 84 4.20 -3.48 9.32
N MET A 85 4.34 -3.05 8.06
CA MET A 85 5.61 -2.95 7.36
C MET A 85 6.27 -1.57 7.52
N LEU A 86 5.58 -0.63 8.14
CA LEU A 86 6.07 0.73 8.35
C LEU A 86 6.74 0.88 9.73
N PRO A 87 7.70 1.80 9.89
CA PRO A 87 8.21 2.73 8.87
C PRO A 87 9.15 2.04 7.87
N TYR A 88 9.16 2.53 6.62
CA TYR A 88 9.99 2.02 5.54
C TYR A 88 10.73 3.15 4.83
N GLN A 89 12.04 3.02 4.63
CA GLN A 89 12.85 4.01 3.90
C GLN A 89 12.68 3.78 2.40
N VAL A 90 12.05 4.73 1.72
CA VAL A 90 11.74 4.65 0.29
C VAL A 90 12.96 5.04 -0.54
N GLU A 91 13.63 6.12 -0.13
CA GLU A 91 14.87 6.62 -0.73
C GLU A 91 15.66 7.43 0.30
N ASN A 92 16.88 7.86 -0.06
CA ASN A 92 17.69 8.66 0.85
C ASN A 92 16.96 9.95 1.27
N GLY A 93 16.75 10.10 2.57
CA GLY A 93 16.07 11.26 3.15
C GLY A 93 14.54 11.21 3.06
N VAL A 94 13.93 10.10 2.59
CA VAL A 94 12.48 9.93 2.53
C VAL A 94 12.07 8.63 3.21
N THR A 95 11.28 8.72 4.26
CA THR A 95 10.75 7.58 5.00
C THR A 95 9.22 7.55 4.88
N TRP A 96 8.64 6.45 4.43
CA TRP A 96 7.21 6.19 4.52
C TRP A 96 6.88 5.81 5.96
N THR A 97 6.15 6.65 6.66
CA THR A 97 5.95 6.53 8.11
C THR A 97 4.60 5.98 8.50
N ASP A 98 3.57 6.21 7.71
CA ASP A 98 2.23 5.72 8.01
C ASP A 98 1.36 5.56 6.75
N ILE A 99 0.35 4.72 6.88
CA ILE A 99 -0.76 4.55 5.95
C ILE A 99 -2.07 4.53 6.75
N TYR A 100 -3.07 5.26 6.29
CA TYR A 100 -4.38 5.28 6.94
C TYR A 100 -5.52 5.52 5.96
N ALA A 101 -6.74 5.22 6.42
CA ALA A 101 -7.98 5.44 5.69
C ALA A 101 -8.66 6.71 6.19
N GLU A 102 -9.05 7.59 5.27
CA GLU A 102 -9.88 8.74 5.59
C GLU A 102 -10.82 9.06 4.41
N ASN A 103 -12.10 9.28 4.69
CA ASN A 103 -13.13 9.62 3.68
C ASN A 103 -13.15 8.64 2.48
N ASP A 104 -13.02 7.33 2.75
CA ASP A 104 -12.95 6.25 1.76
C ASP A 104 -11.78 6.38 0.76
N ASN A 105 -10.71 7.09 1.13
CA ASN A 105 -9.46 7.23 0.39
C ASN A 105 -8.29 6.64 1.17
N VAL A 106 -7.20 6.37 0.45
CA VAL A 106 -5.95 5.89 1.03
C VAL A 106 -5.00 7.07 1.20
N HIS A 107 -4.45 7.22 2.41
CA HIS A 107 -3.50 8.26 2.76
C HIS A 107 -2.14 7.65 3.09
N TYR A 108 -1.09 8.13 2.43
CA TYR A 108 0.30 7.79 2.70
C TYR A 108 1.00 8.96 3.36
N ALA A 109 1.69 8.74 4.47
CA ALA A 109 2.47 9.74 5.17
C ALA A 109 3.96 9.49 5.02
N TYR A 110 4.67 10.44 4.45
CA TYR A 110 6.11 10.43 4.31
C TYR A 110 6.76 11.47 5.22
N ARG A 111 7.91 11.12 5.78
CA ARG A 111 8.79 12.05 6.49
C ARG A 111 10.02 12.31 5.65
N LEU A 112 10.33 13.58 5.46
CA LEU A 112 11.56 14.04 4.84
C LEU A 112 12.59 14.35 5.94
N ASP A 113 13.84 13.96 5.71
CA ASP A 113 14.95 14.23 6.63
C ASP A 113 15.47 15.68 6.46
N MET A 114 14.52 16.63 6.38
CA MET A 114 14.80 18.06 6.35
C MET A 114 13.99 18.76 7.45
N ASP A 115 14.59 19.75 8.07
CA ASP A 115 13.95 20.59 9.07
C ASP A 115 13.72 21.99 8.49
N LEU A 116 12.46 22.32 8.21
CA LEU A 116 12.10 23.63 7.66
C LEU A 116 11.99 24.71 8.75
N SER A 117 12.12 24.36 10.04
CA SER A 117 12.04 25.34 11.12
C SER A 117 13.23 26.29 11.17
N VAL A 118 14.32 25.90 10.50
CA VAL A 118 15.57 26.69 10.43
C VAL A 118 15.58 27.71 9.29
N LEU A 119 14.58 27.68 8.40
CA LEU A 119 14.47 28.58 7.25
C LEU A 119 13.53 29.74 7.54
N PRO A 120 13.77 30.93 6.97
CA PRO A 120 12.82 32.06 6.98
C PRO A 120 11.49 31.68 6.30
N ASP A 121 10.38 32.29 6.74
CA ASP A 121 9.03 31.94 6.27
C ASP A 121 8.81 32.18 4.76
N ASP A 122 9.45 33.19 4.20
CA ASP A 122 9.40 33.50 2.76
C ASP A 122 10.11 32.42 1.93
N GLU A 123 11.28 31.96 2.37
CA GLU A 123 12.00 30.87 1.72
C GLU A 123 11.24 29.55 1.82
N VAL A 124 10.58 29.28 2.95
CA VAL A 124 9.74 28.09 3.15
C VAL A 124 8.58 28.09 2.16
N GLY A 125 7.95 29.23 1.89
CA GLY A 125 6.86 29.37 0.93
C GLY A 125 7.27 29.00 -0.49
N ASP A 126 8.38 29.52 -0.96
CA ASP A 126 8.93 29.25 -2.29
C ASP A 126 9.36 27.79 -2.45
N LEU A 127 10.03 27.24 -1.44
CA LEU A 127 10.45 25.84 -1.40
C LEU A 127 9.23 24.90 -1.51
N LYS A 128 8.18 25.14 -0.70
CA LYS A 128 6.94 24.35 -0.76
C LYS A 128 6.30 24.38 -2.13
N ASN A 129 6.23 25.54 -2.77
CA ASN A 129 5.65 25.70 -4.11
C ASN A 129 6.47 24.97 -5.17
N MET A 130 7.80 25.00 -5.09
CA MET A 130 8.68 24.28 -5.97
C MET A 130 8.53 22.76 -5.79
N MET A 131 8.62 22.31 -4.53
CA MET A 131 8.46 20.89 -4.18
C MET A 131 7.10 20.36 -4.62
N LYS A 132 6.01 21.10 -4.39
CA LYS A 132 4.67 20.68 -4.79
C LYS A 132 4.59 20.37 -6.29
N ARG A 133 5.16 21.22 -7.13
CA ARG A 133 5.15 21.00 -8.58
C ARG A 133 5.95 19.76 -8.98
N GLN A 134 7.14 19.58 -8.41
CA GLN A 134 8.02 18.47 -8.76
C GLN A 134 7.55 17.14 -8.18
N VAL A 135 7.27 17.11 -6.87
CA VAL A 135 6.89 15.89 -6.17
C VAL A 135 5.54 15.37 -6.65
N CYS A 136 4.51 16.24 -6.78
CA CYS A 136 3.22 15.78 -7.25
C CYS A 136 3.25 15.29 -8.70
N ALA A 137 4.09 15.88 -9.57
CA ALA A 137 4.29 15.36 -10.92
C ALA A 137 4.94 13.96 -10.91
N GLN A 138 5.93 13.72 -10.05
CA GLN A 138 6.54 12.41 -9.88
C GLN A 138 5.57 11.38 -9.29
N VAL A 139 4.72 11.78 -8.33
CA VAL A 139 3.67 10.91 -7.79
C VAL A 139 2.72 10.48 -8.92
N VAL A 140 2.30 11.39 -9.78
CA VAL A 140 1.47 11.05 -10.95
C VAL A 140 2.19 10.05 -11.85
N GLU A 141 3.42 10.36 -12.24
CA GLU A 141 4.20 9.52 -13.17
C GLU A 141 4.45 8.11 -12.64
N LYS A 142 4.88 8.01 -11.37
CA LYS A 142 5.25 6.74 -10.76
C LYS A 142 4.04 5.92 -10.28
N MET A 143 3.04 6.58 -9.73
CA MET A 143 1.93 5.90 -9.07
C MET A 143 0.76 5.57 -10.00
N CYS A 144 0.50 6.37 -11.05
CA CYS A 144 -0.60 6.09 -11.97
C CYS A 144 -0.59 4.68 -12.55
N PRO A 145 0.52 4.15 -13.06
CA PRO A 145 0.55 2.78 -13.59
C PRO A 145 0.12 1.72 -12.57
N VAL A 146 0.40 1.97 -11.31
CA VAL A 146 0.18 1.03 -10.21
C VAL A 146 -1.23 1.14 -9.65
N VAL A 147 -1.64 2.34 -9.24
CA VAL A 147 -2.88 2.53 -8.47
C VAL A 147 -4.12 2.71 -9.35
N LYS A 148 -3.96 3.02 -10.64
CA LYS A 148 -5.08 3.28 -11.56
C LYS A 148 -6.14 2.20 -11.50
N ASN A 149 -5.75 0.96 -11.73
CA ASN A 149 -6.68 -0.18 -11.79
C ASN A 149 -7.10 -0.68 -10.40
N MET A 150 -6.24 -0.50 -9.41
CA MET A 150 -6.47 -0.98 -8.06
C MET A 150 -7.41 -0.06 -7.26
N LEU A 151 -7.19 1.24 -7.33
CA LEU A 151 -7.87 2.25 -6.54
C LEU A 151 -8.73 3.21 -7.38
N LEU A 152 -8.10 3.89 -8.34
CA LEU A 152 -8.72 5.05 -9.00
C LEU A 152 -9.93 4.69 -9.85
N VAL A 153 -9.92 3.54 -10.55
CA VAL A 153 -11.09 3.01 -11.27
C VAL A 153 -12.27 2.74 -10.34
N LYS A 154 -11.99 2.44 -9.07
CA LYS A 154 -13.02 2.23 -8.03
C LYS A 154 -13.45 3.53 -7.35
N GLY A 155 -12.90 4.66 -7.79
CA GLY A 155 -13.16 5.98 -7.22
C GLY A 155 -12.57 6.16 -5.81
N ILE A 156 -11.45 5.49 -5.53
CA ILE A 156 -10.64 5.65 -4.32
C ILE A 156 -9.43 6.48 -4.72
N ASP A 157 -9.29 7.68 -4.15
CA ASP A 157 -8.14 8.53 -4.43
C ASP A 157 -6.96 8.14 -3.52
N LEU A 158 -5.75 8.38 -4.02
CA LEU A 158 -4.54 8.30 -3.22
C LEU A 158 -4.11 9.70 -2.80
N ILE A 159 -3.90 9.93 -1.52
CA ILE A 159 -3.40 11.19 -0.98
C ILE A 159 -2.05 10.93 -0.30
N THR A 160 -1.01 11.60 -0.76
CA THR A 160 0.32 11.53 -0.17
C THR A 160 0.60 12.79 0.63
N HIS A 161 1.03 12.65 1.88
CA HIS A 161 1.41 13.71 2.78
C HIS A 161 2.91 13.68 3.00
N TYR A 162 3.59 14.80 2.83
CA TYR A 162 5.02 14.94 3.08
C TYR A 162 5.22 15.87 4.25
N ASN A 163 5.86 15.36 5.31
CA ASN A 163 6.15 16.08 6.54
C ASN A 163 7.64 16.31 6.67
N ASP A 164 8.06 17.40 7.32
CA ASP A 164 9.44 17.61 7.69
C ASP A 164 9.87 16.69 8.85
N ALA A 165 11.14 16.76 9.24
CA ALA A 165 11.67 15.97 10.36
C ALA A 165 10.95 16.26 11.69
N GLY A 166 10.39 17.47 11.85
CA GLY A 166 9.58 17.87 13.00
C GLY A 166 8.12 17.41 12.96
N GLY A 167 7.68 16.75 11.87
CA GLY A 167 6.31 16.27 11.67
C GLY A 167 5.34 17.33 11.14
N ARG A 168 5.83 18.51 10.72
CA ARG A 168 5.02 19.56 10.12
C ARG A 168 4.77 19.27 8.65
N GLU A 169 3.51 19.31 8.20
CA GLU A 169 3.17 19.10 6.80
C GLU A 169 3.81 20.17 5.90
N ILE A 170 4.56 19.72 4.91
CA ILE A 170 5.19 20.54 3.89
C ILE A 170 4.26 20.69 2.70
N LEU A 171 3.76 19.54 2.19
CA LEU A 171 2.87 19.48 1.04
C LEU A 171 2.03 18.20 1.09
N ASN A 172 0.95 18.20 0.33
CA ASN A 172 0.21 17.00 -0.01
C ASN A 172 -0.06 16.94 -1.51
N CYS A 173 -0.13 15.73 -2.04
CA CYS A 173 -0.54 15.47 -3.42
C CYS A 173 -1.75 14.54 -3.40
N ARG A 174 -2.79 14.90 -4.14
CA ARG A 174 -3.96 14.04 -4.35
C ARG A 174 -3.90 13.51 -5.77
N LEU A 175 -3.92 12.21 -5.90
CA LEU A 175 -3.96 11.50 -7.17
C LEU A 175 -5.35 10.96 -7.40
N THR A 176 -5.96 11.39 -8.48
CA THR A 176 -7.30 10.99 -8.90
C THR A 176 -7.25 10.27 -10.25
N MET A 177 -8.38 9.66 -10.65
CA MET A 177 -8.47 9.04 -11.97
C MET A 177 -8.18 10.01 -13.12
N LYS A 178 -8.49 11.31 -12.95
CA LYS A 178 -8.27 12.34 -13.98
C LYS A 178 -6.78 12.61 -14.23
N ASP A 179 -5.96 12.44 -13.21
CA ASP A 179 -4.51 12.68 -13.29
C ASP A 179 -3.78 11.54 -14.02
N CYS A 180 -4.46 10.41 -14.21
CA CYS A 180 -3.93 9.20 -14.84
C CYS A 180 -4.51 8.92 -16.24
N LEU A 181 -5.20 9.88 -16.85
CA LEU A 181 -5.72 9.79 -18.21
C LEU A 181 -4.75 10.42 -19.19
#